data_3de8938f0aff89efdf61d71182ea03b9
#
_entry.id   3de8938f0aff89efdf61d71182ea03b9
#
_cell.length_a   1.000
_cell.length_b   1.000
_cell.length_c   1.000
_cell.angle_alpha   90.00
_cell.angle_beta   90.00
_cell.angle_gamma   90.00
#
_symmetry.space_group_name_H-M   'P 1'
#
loop_
_entity.id
_entity.type
_entity.pdbx_description
1 polymer ?
#
loop_
_entity_poly.entity_id
_entity_poly.type
_entity_poly.pdbx_seq_one_letter_code
_entity_poly.pdbx_strand_id
1 'polypeptide(L)'
;MKNIMLSIRPEWLQKILSGQKTVELRLSRPDLAPPFKVFLYCSCKGTKNPSEILEIHSGGKIYKANGLVVGEFTCTEIDRVVRVGYMGSNAPLQYCVNTQPGNYTPAGKLYEDACLTVNQAEDYL
;
A
#
# COMPACT_ATOMS: atom_id res chain seq x y z
N MET A 1 0.23 15.49 -16.72
CA MET A 1 0.07 14.85 -15.39
C MET A 1 1.45 14.60 -14.82
N LYS A 2 1.70 15.05 -13.59
CA LYS A 2 2.94 14.73 -12.89
C LYS A 2 2.95 13.27 -12.46
N ASN A 3 4.11 12.68 -12.37
CA ASN A 3 4.30 11.28 -12.08
C ASN A 3 5.24 11.09 -10.88
N ILE A 4 5.00 10.05 -10.12
CA ILE A 4 5.94 9.60 -9.09
C ILE A 4 6.25 8.12 -9.27
N MET A 5 7.31 7.66 -8.65
CA MET A 5 7.65 6.25 -8.58
C MET A 5 7.67 5.81 -7.13
N LEU A 6 7.00 4.70 -6.83
CA LEU A 6 7.05 4.07 -5.52
C LEU A 6 7.82 2.77 -5.57
N SER A 7 8.78 2.63 -4.66
CA SER A 7 9.48 1.37 -4.45
C SER A 7 8.68 0.52 -3.48
N ILE A 8 8.26 -0.65 -3.93
CA ILE A 8 7.37 -1.54 -3.18
C ILE A 8 8.01 -2.92 -3.07
N ARG A 9 7.94 -3.52 -1.89
CA ARG A 9 8.44 -4.88 -1.67
C ARG A 9 7.63 -5.90 -2.48
N PRO A 10 8.26 -6.99 -2.93
CA PRO A 10 7.60 -7.97 -3.80
C PRO A 10 6.29 -8.53 -3.24
N GLU A 11 6.23 -8.81 -1.94
CA GLU A 11 5.02 -9.35 -1.30
C GLU A 11 3.80 -8.44 -1.43
N TRP A 12 4.00 -7.13 -1.25
CA TRP A 12 2.92 -6.14 -1.37
C TRP A 12 2.61 -5.85 -2.83
N LEU A 13 3.65 -5.80 -3.67
CA LEU A 13 3.47 -5.55 -5.10
C LEU A 13 2.64 -6.65 -5.75
N GLN A 14 2.85 -7.91 -5.41
CA GLN A 14 2.05 -9.02 -5.90
C GLN A 14 0.57 -8.83 -5.57
N LYS A 15 0.26 -8.38 -4.36
CA LYS A 15 -1.12 -8.12 -3.94
C LYS A 15 -1.75 -6.93 -4.68
N ILE A 16 -0.95 -5.91 -4.99
CA ILE A 16 -1.41 -4.79 -5.82
C ILE A 16 -1.72 -5.26 -7.24
N LEU A 17 -0.80 -5.99 -7.86
CA LEU A 17 -0.97 -6.47 -9.24
C LEU A 17 -2.14 -7.45 -9.40
N SER A 18 -2.43 -8.23 -8.36
CA SER A 18 -3.58 -9.16 -8.36
C SER A 18 -4.91 -8.48 -8.03
N GLY A 19 -4.90 -7.22 -7.64
CA GLY A 19 -6.11 -6.49 -7.26
C GLY A 19 -6.58 -6.69 -5.83
N GLN A 20 -5.87 -7.48 -5.03
CA GLN A 20 -6.22 -7.71 -3.62
C GLN A 20 -5.96 -6.47 -2.76
N LYS A 21 -4.85 -5.78 -3.03
CA LYS A 21 -4.46 -4.58 -2.31
C LYS A 21 -4.81 -3.36 -3.13
N THR A 22 -5.73 -2.55 -2.63
CA THR A 22 -6.23 -1.35 -3.32
C THR A 22 -5.82 -0.05 -2.64
N VAL A 23 -5.19 -0.15 -1.47
CA VAL A 23 -4.71 0.99 -0.69
C VAL A 23 -3.24 0.79 -0.35
N GLU A 24 -2.40 1.77 -0.65
CA GLU A 24 -1.00 1.80 -0.26
C GLU A 24 -0.82 2.76 0.92
N LEU A 25 -0.15 2.28 1.96
CA LEU A 25 0.15 3.06 3.16
C LEU A 25 1.58 3.60 3.10
N ARG A 26 1.74 4.87 3.43
CA ARG A 26 3.04 5.54 3.49
C ARG A 26 3.11 6.46 4.70
N LEU A 27 4.30 6.60 5.26
CA LEU A 27 4.54 7.51 6.40
C LEU A 27 4.47 8.98 5.98
N SER A 28 4.77 9.26 4.72
CA SER A 28 4.70 10.62 4.17
C SER A 28 3.95 10.62 2.85
N ARG A 29 3.27 11.72 2.57
CA ARG A 29 2.59 11.89 1.29
C ARG A 29 3.52 12.58 0.29
N PRO A 30 3.39 12.28 -1.02
CA PRO A 30 4.11 13.05 -2.03
C PRO A 30 3.59 14.50 -2.08
N ASP A 31 4.46 15.41 -2.44
CA ASP A 31 4.11 16.84 -2.60
C ASP A 31 3.44 17.07 -3.95
N LEU A 32 2.33 16.37 -4.17
CA LEU A 32 1.50 16.45 -5.37
C LEU A 32 0.04 16.36 -4.98
N ALA A 33 -0.79 17.16 -5.67
CA ALA A 33 -2.24 17.02 -5.56
C ALA A 33 -2.74 15.94 -6.52
N PRO A 34 -3.63 15.03 -6.08
CA PRO A 34 -4.27 14.10 -7.00
C PRO A 34 -5.12 14.83 -8.06
N PRO A 35 -5.30 14.25 -9.26
CA PRO A 35 -4.77 12.96 -9.68
C PRO A 35 -3.34 13.05 -10.20
N PHE A 36 -2.57 11.97 -10.00
CA PHE A 36 -1.25 11.81 -10.60
C PHE A 36 -0.96 10.33 -10.86
N LYS A 37 -0.02 10.08 -11.77
CA LYS A 37 0.37 8.71 -12.10
C LYS A 37 1.47 8.22 -11.16
N VAL A 38 1.34 6.96 -10.73
CA VAL A 38 2.31 6.27 -9.89
C VAL A 38 2.87 5.08 -10.64
N PHE A 39 4.18 5.04 -10.78
CA PHE A 39 4.90 3.88 -11.31
C PHE A 39 5.34 2.98 -10.18
N LEU A 40 5.14 1.69 -10.34
CA LEU A 40 5.43 0.68 -9.33
C LEU A 40 6.78 0.02 -9.63
N TYR A 41 7.77 0.34 -8.81
CA TYR A 41 9.09 -0.25 -8.86
C TYR A 41 9.17 -1.39 -7.85
N CYS A 42 9.57 -2.58 -8.32
CA CYS A 42 9.75 -3.72 -7.44
C CYS A 42 11.11 -3.64 -6.74
N SER A 43 11.09 -3.56 -5.41
CA SER A 43 12.30 -3.50 -4.61
C SER A 43 13.15 -4.76 -4.78
N CYS A 44 14.47 -4.59 -4.86
CA CYS A 44 15.43 -5.69 -4.85
C CYS A 44 16.15 -5.86 -3.52
N LYS A 45 15.80 -5.06 -2.50
CA LYS A 45 16.37 -5.23 -1.16
C LYS A 45 15.88 -6.53 -0.53
N GLY A 46 16.77 -7.25 0.11
CA GLY A 46 16.42 -8.46 0.84
C GLY A 46 16.15 -9.67 -0.05
N THR A 47 16.51 -9.65 -1.33
CA THR A 47 16.25 -10.74 -2.28
C THR A 47 17.09 -12.00 -2.05
N LYS A 48 17.69 -12.15 -0.88
CA LYS A 48 18.42 -13.37 -0.50
C LYS A 48 17.50 -14.57 -0.27
N ASN A 49 16.23 -14.32 0.08
CA ASN A 49 15.23 -15.36 0.24
C ASN A 49 14.44 -15.53 -1.06
N PRO A 50 14.19 -16.78 -1.51
CA PRO A 50 13.37 -17.01 -2.70
C PRO A 50 11.97 -16.41 -2.63
N SER A 51 11.40 -16.28 -1.42
CA SER A 51 10.08 -15.66 -1.20
C SER A 51 10.05 -14.16 -1.50
N GLU A 52 11.21 -13.51 -1.57
CA GLU A 52 11.35 -12.08 -1.87
C GLU A 52 11.59 -11.83 -3.35
N ILE A 53 11.64 -12.87 -4.16
CA ILE A 53 11.79 -12.78 -5.60
C ILE A 53 10.40 -12.88 -6.23
N LEU A 54 10.01 -11.85 -6.98
CA LEU A 54 8.74 -11.82 -7.68
C LEU A 54 8.96 -12.13 -9.16
N GLU A 55 8.27 -13.15 -9.64
CA GLU A 55 8.25 -13.51 -11.06
C GLU A 55 6.94 -13.05 -11.69
N ILE A 56 7.04 -12.47 -12.89
CA ILE A 56 5.89 -12.06 -13.69
C ILE A 56 5.87 -12.88 -14.97
N HIS A 57 4.72 -13.47 -15.26
CA HIS A 57 4.48 -14.25 -16.47
C HIS A 57 3.75 -13.36 -17.47
N SER A 58 4.36 -13.10 -18.61
CA SER A 58 3.78 -12.27 -19.64
C SER A 58 4.25 -12.73 -21.03
N GLY A 59 3.31 -12.89 -21.95
CA GLY A 59 3.60 -13.26 -23.33
C GLY A 59 4.35 -14.59 -23.48
N GLY A 60 4.10 -15.55 -22.60
CA GLY A 60 4.78 -16.85 -22.58
C GLY A 60 6.20 -16.80 -22.00
N LYS A 61 6.62 -15.67 -21.44
CA LYS A 61 7.92 -15.49 -20.82
C LYS A 61 7.77 -15.23 -19.33
N ILE A 62 8.81 -15.57 -18.57
CA ILE A 62 8.90 -15.33 -17.13
C ILE A 62 9.98 -14.27 -16.90
N TYR A 63 9.60 -13.20 -16.20
CA TYR A 63 10.50 -12.10 -15.85
C TYR A 63 10.66 -12.01 -14.35
N LYS A 64 11.88 -11.77 -13.89
CA LYS A 64 12.13 -11.36 -12.52
C LYS A 64 11.77 -9.89 -12.39
N ALA A 65 10.78 -9.56 -11.56
CA ALA A 65 10.30 -8.20 -11.41
C ALA A 65 11.23 -7.30 -10.59
N ASN A 66 12.01 -7.90 -9.68
CA ASN A 66 12.88 -7.16 -8.77
C ASN A 66 13.86 -6.25 -9.53
N GLY A 67 13.86 -4.96 -9.16
CA GLY A 67 14.67 -3.96 -9.83
C GLY A 67 14.05 -3.37 -11.09
N LEU A 68 12.79 -3.68 -11.38
CA LEU A 68 12.08 -3.19 -12.57
C LEU A 68 10.83 -2.41 -12.18
N VAL A 69 10.42 -1.50 -13.04
CA VAL A 69 9.09 -0.88 -13.01
C VAL A 69 8.14 -1.87 -13.70
N VAL A 70 7.15 -2.35 -12.98
CA VAL A 70 6.31 -3.46 -13.45
C VAL A 70 4.83 -3.13 -13.55
N GLY A 71 4.45 -1.91 -13.19
CA GLY A 71 3.06 -1.50 -13.28
C GLY A 71 2.90 -0.02 -13.02
N GLU A 72 1.68 0.44 -13.19
CA GLU A 72 1.31 1.82 -12.91
C GLU A 72 -0.16 1.91 -12.48
N PHE A 73 -0.46 2.94 -11.73
CA PHE A 73 -1.85 3.30 -11.45
C PHE A 73 -1.98 4.81 -11.35
N THR A 74 -3.22 5.29 -11.38
CA THR A 74 -3.52 6.69 -11.12
C THR A 74 -3.95 6.85 -9.68
N CYS A 75 -3.23 7.66 -8.91
CA CYS A 75 -3.65 8.04 -7.58
C CYS A 75 -4.74 9.09 -7.68
N THR A 76 -5.94 8.74 -7.27
CA THR A 76 -7.10 9.63 -7.35
C THR A 76 -7.40 10.32 -6.03
N GLU A 77 -6.93 9.76 -4.92
CA GLU A 77 -7.25 10.25 -3.59
C GLU A 77 -6.10 9.93 -2.62
N ILE A 78 -5.79 10.86 -1.75
CA ILE A 78 -4.86 10.67 -0.64
C ILE A 78 -5.58 11.04 0.64
N ASP A 79 -5.71 10.04 1.54
CA ASP A 79 -6.38 10.22 2.81
C ASP A 79 -5.41 10.05 3.97
N ARG A 80 -5.73 10.69 5.06
CA ARG A 80 -4.96 10.59 6.30
C ARG A 80 -5.42 9.38 7.10
N VAL A 81 -4.47 8.59 7.59
CA VAL A 81 -4.73 7.52 8.55
C VAL A 81 -4.59 8.06 9.96
N VAL A 82 -5.57 7.79 10.80
CA VAL A 82 -5.61 8.24 12.19
C VAL A 82 -5.84 7.04 13.11
N ARG A 83 -5.34 7.14 14.34
CA ARG A 83 -5.64 6.19 15.40
C ARG A 83 -6.90 6.64 16.13
N VAL A 84 -7.86 5.74 16.24
CA VAL A 84 -9.14 6.01 16.88
C VAL A 84 -9.40 5.00 18.00
N GLY A 85 -9.80 5.51 19.15
CA GLY A 85 -10.26 4.72 20.28
C GLY A 85 -11.57 5.26 20.80
N TYR A 86 -12.31 4.43 21.53
CA TYR A 86 -13.55 4.84 22.19
C TYR A 86 -13.25 5.23 23.63
N MET A 87 -13.75 6.41 24.03
CA MET A 87 -13.60 6.89 25.39
C MET A 87 -14.25 5.90 26.38
N GLY A 88 -13.50 5.54 27.44
CA GLY A 88 -13.98 4.57 28.43
C GLY A 88 -13.86 3.11 28.01
N SER A 89 -13.35 2.83 26.81
CA SER A 89 -13.11 1.47 26.33
C SER A 89 -11.68 1.03 26.64
N ASN A 90 -11.52 -0.25 27.01
CA ASN A 90 -10.21 -0.88 27.12
C ASN A 90 -9.77 -1.54 25.82
N ALA A 91 -10.54 -1.39 24.73
CA ALA A 91 -10.20 -1.93 23.43
C ALA A 91 -8.95 -1.22 22.89
N PRO A 92 -8.08 -1.95 22.15
CA PRO A 92 -6.93 -1.32 21.48
C PRO A 92 -7.37 -0.22 20.52
N LEU A 93 -6.54 0.82 20.37
CA LEU A 93 -6.74 1.83 19.33
C LEU A 93 -6.65 1.16 17.96
N GLN A 94 -7.47 1.64 17.03
CA GLN A 94 -7.50 1.14 15.66
C GLN A 94 -7.20 2.26 14.68
N TYR A 95 -6.62 1.90 13.54
CA TYR A 95 -6.35 2.84 12.48
C TYR A 95 -7.55 2.94 11.55
N CYS A 96 -7.94 4.17 11.25
CA CYS A 96 -9.06 4.48 10.36
C CYS A 96 -8.63 5.50 9.33
N VAL A 97 -9.27 5.50 8.19
CA VAL A 97 -9.06 6.53 7.17
C VAL A 97 -9.98 7.71 7.48
N ASN A 98 -9.38 8.89 7.57
CA ASN A 98 -10.11 10.14 7.74
C ASN A 98 -10.34 10.78 6.37
N THR A 99 -11.50 10.58 5.79
CA THR A 99 -11.87 11.11 4.46
C THR A 99 -12.32 12.56 4.52
N GLN A 100 -12.91 12.97 5.64
CA GLN A 100 -13.36 14.34 5.92
C GLN A 100 -13.27 14.58 7.42
N PRO A 101 -13.17 15.82 7.89
CA PRO A 101 -13.17 16.11 9.33
C PRO A 101 -14.37 15.46 10.03
N GLY A 102 -14.08 14.57 10.99
CA GLY A 102 -15.08 13.83 11.73
C GLY A 102 -15.67 12.60 11.02
N ASN A 103 -15.27 12.34 9.79
CA ASN A 103 -15.74 11.19 9.00
C ASN A 103 -14.64 10.14 8.87
N TYR A 104 -14.87 8.98 9.49
CA TYR A 104 -13.90 7.89 9.50
C TYR A 104 -14.46 6.66 8.82
N THR A 105 -13.67 6.01 7.96
CA THR A 105 -14.02 4.68 7.45
C THR A 105 -13.85 3.65 8.56
N PRO A 106 -14.61 2.54 8.54
CA PRO A 106 -14.38 1.45 9.48
C PRO A 106 -12.95 0.93 9.41
N ALA A 107 -12.34 0.65 10.56
CA ALA A 107 -10.96 0.16 10.65
C ALA A 107 -10.74 -1.12 9.85
N GLY A 108 -11.70 -2.05 9.88
CA GLY A 108 -11.60 -3.30 9.14
C GLY A 108 -11.46 -3.10 7.63
N LYS A 109 -12.09 -2.06 7.09
CA LYS A 109 -11.99 -1.75 5.67
C LYS A 109 -10.56 -1.32 5.30
N LEU A 110 -9.90 -0.51 6.12
CA LEU A 110 -8.51 -0.12 5.87
C LEU A 110 -7.59 -1.35 5.88
N TYR A 111 -7.73 -2.23 6.86
CA TYR A 111 -6.90 -3.42 6.95
C TYR A 111 -7.13 -4.36 5.76
N GLU A 112 -8.37 -4.53 5.35
CA GLU A 112 -8.74 -5.33 4.19
C GLU A 112 -8.14 -4.75 2.90
N ASP A 113 -8.38 -3.46 2.63
CA ASP A 113 -7.94 -2.80 1.40
C ASP A 113 -6.41 -2.69 1.30
N ALA A 114 -5.72 -2.55 2.42
CA ALA A 114 -4.27 -2.49 2.48
C ALA A 114 -3.61 -3.86 2.62
N CYS A 115 -4.39 -4.93 2.82
CA CYS A 115 -3.92 -6.29 3.06
C CYS A 115 -2.99 -6.40 4.27
N LEU A 116 -3.32 -5.68 5.36
CA LEU A 116 -2.54 -5.68 6.59
C LEU A 116 -3.29 -6.36 7.72
N THR A 117 -2.56 -7.07 8.57
CA THR A 117 -3.06 -7.47 9.89
C THR A 117 -2.99 -6.29 10.85
N VAL A 118 -3.70 -6.38 11.98
CA VAL A 118 -3.64 -5.34 13.02
C VAL A 118 -2.20 -5.13 13.51
N ASN A 119 -1.46 -6.21 13.73
CA ASN A 119 -0.07 -6.14 14.17
C ASN A 119 0.84 -5.50 13.12
N GLN A 120 0.65 -5.83 11.84
CA GLN A 120 1.40 -5.21 10.75
C GLN A 120 1.12 -3.71 10.65
N ALA A 121 -0.13 -3.30 10.86
CA ALA A 121 -0.48 -1.89 10.87
C ALA A 121 0.20 -1.13 12.02
N GLU A 122 0.25 -1.73 13.22
CA GLU A 122 0.97 -1.14 14.36
C GLU A 122 2.47 -0.98 14.06
N ASP A 123 3.10 -1.97 13.45
CA ASP A 123 4.53 -1.93 13.12
C ASP A 123 4.84 -0.92 12.00
N TYR A 124 3.90 -0.71 11.10
CA TYR A 124 4.07 0.14 9.92
C TYR A 124 3.76 1.61 10.21
N LEU A 125 2.76 1.87 11.03
CA LEU A 125 2.26 3.21 11.33
C LEU A 125 2.67 3.67 12.73
#